data_e908e999b10b1d278b9393d2cb35f975
#
_entry.id   e908e999b10b1d278b9393d2cb35f975
#
_cell.length_a   1.000
_cell.length_b   1.000
_cell.length_c   1.000
_cell.angle_alpha   90.00
_cell.angle_beta   90.00
_cell.angle_gamma   90.00
#
_symmetry.space_group_name_H-M   'P 1'
#
loop_
_entity.id
_entity.type
_entity.pdbx_description
1 polymer ?
#
loop_
_entity_poly.entity_id
_entity_poly.type
_entity_poly.pdbx_seq_one_letter_code
_entity_poly.pdbx_strand_id
1 'polypeptide(L)'
;GIGTGRYRERHGERRPFDVLNAHLARVREICARRGLRPMIWSDMYFRLGSKRHEYYDRESVIPEDVRRSIPGDVDLVYWDYYHVTSDFYEEWIDRHRELGAEPIMAGGVWTWNRLWATLPFSFTATEACMRACKRKGLREAFVTMWGDDGMECDVFSALPGIQFFAEHGYTAAETVDPELLRANFRGVCGPGAELDDWVRASAVDAPPGVDDPATSRANPSKWLLWQDPFLAVMDPLVEGQPLREHYE
;
A
#
# COMPACT_ATOMS: atom_id res chain seq x y z
N GLY A 1 0.62 3.22 20.37
CA GLY A 1 -0.84 3.30 20.24
C GLY A 1 -1.37 4.65 20.68
N ILE A 2 -2.47 5.08 20.11
CA ILE A 2 -3.14 6.35 20.47
C ILE A 2 -3.65 6.26 21.89
N GLY A 3 -3.29 7.26 22.72
CA GLY A 3 -3.72 7.33 24.14
C GLY A 3 -3.02 6.37 25.10
N THR A 4 -1.90 5.76 24.70
CA THR A 4 -1.12 4.83 25.52
C THR A 4 0.21 5.42 26.00
N GLY A 5 0.99 4.66 26.78
CA GLY A 5 2.32 5.06 27.28
C GLY A 5 2.29 6.38 28.05
N ARG A 6 3.28 7.23 27.82
CA ARG A 6 3.43 8.52 28.52
C ARG A 6 2.21 9.45 28.44
N TYR A 7 1.40 9.31 27.38
CA TYR A 7 0.17 10.09 27.29
C TYR A 7 -0.81 9.65 28.37
N ARG A 8 -1.04 8.33 28.52
CA ARG A 8 -1.92 7.76 29.55
C ARG A 8 -1.44 8.08 30.98
N GLU A 9 -0.13 8.04 31.19
CA GLU A 9 0.46 8.40 32.49
C GLU A 9 0.15 9.86 32.89
N ARG A 10 0.16 10.77 31.93
CA ARG A 10 -0.03 12.22 32.18
C ARG A 10 -1.50 12.65 32.21
N HIS A 11 -2.35 12.00 31.43
CA HIS A 11 -3.72 12.46 31.16
C HIS A 11 -4.80 11.47 31.62
N GLY A 12 -4.40 10.33 32.17
CA GLY A 12 -5.29 9.23 32.53
C GLY A 12 -5.79 8.49 31.29
N GLU A 13 -6.73 7.57 31.51
CA GLU A 13 -7.37 6.81 30.44
C GLU A 13 -8.31 7.71 29.65
N ARG A 14 -8.15 7.73 28.33
CA ARG A 14 -8.96 8.51 27.38
C ARG A 14 -9.39 7.60 26.25
N ARG A 15 -10.59 7.84 25.73
CA ARG A 15 -11.07 7.14 24.52
C ARG A 15 -10.13 7.46 23.34
N PRO A 16 -9.56 6.47 22.65
CA PRO A 16 -8.57 6.72 21.59
C PRO A 16 -9.11 7.62 20.46
N PHE A 17 -10.39 7.50 20.09
CA PHE A 17 -11.03 8.37 19.11
C PHE A 17 -11.01 9.85 19.54
N ASP A 18 -11.24 10.14 20.82
CA ASP A 18 -11.24 11.53 21.32
C ASP A 18 -9.84 12.13 21.28
N VAL A 19 -8.82 11.30 21.57
CA VAL A 19 -7.41 11.71 21.47
C VAL A 19 -7.03 12.01 20.02
N LEU A 20 -7.44 11.14 19.09
CA LEU A 20 -7.22 11.33 17.65
C LEU A 20 -7.87 12.61 17.15
N ASN A 21 -9.16 12.79 17.44
CA ASN A 21 -9.92 13.96 16.96
C ASN A 21 -9.44 15.27 17.59
N ALA A 22 -9.07 15.27 18.88
CA ALA A 22 -8.47 16.46 19.51
C ALA A 22 -7.14 16.85 18.87
N HIS A 23 -6.31 15.87 18.53
CA HIS A 23 -5.06 16.13 17.79
C HIS A 23 -5.34 16.68 16.40
N LEU A 24 -6.26 16.05 15.67
CA LEU A 24 -6.64 16.46 14.33
C LEU A 24 -7.21 17.88 14.30
N ALA A 25 -8.01 18.27 15.29
CA ALA A 25 -8.53 19.64 15.40
C ALA A 25 -7.39 20.67 15.45
N ARG A 26 -6.33 20.40 16.22
CA ARG A 26 -5.16 21.31 16.28
C ARG A 26 -4.39 21.36 14.95
N VAL A 27 -4.23 20.21 14.28
CA VAL A 27 -3.58 20.17 12.96
C VAL A 27 -4.38 21.00 11.96
N ARG A 28 -5.71 20.86 11.95
CA ARG A 28 -6.61 21.66 11.09
C ARG A 28 -6.42 23.16 11.29
N GLU A 29 -6.38 23.62 12.55
CA GLU A 29 -6.17 25.04 12.85
C GLU A 29 -4.81 25.54 12.30
N ILE A 30 -3.77 24.71 12.38
CA ILE A 30 -2.45 25.05 11.83
C ILE A 30 -2.52 25.13 10.30
N CYS A 31 -3.14 24.14 9.66
CA CYS A 31 -3.32 24.11 8.21
C CYS A 31 -4.15 25.30 7.71
N ALA A 32 -5.26 25.60 8.38
CA ALA A 32 -6.14 26.72 8.02
C ALA A 32 -5.39 28.07 8.06
N ARG A 33 -4.54 28.31 9.09
CA ARG A 33 -3.71 29.51 9.16
C ARG A 33 -2.69 29.63 8.03
N ARG A 34 -2.40 28.52 7.34
CA ARG A 34 -1.46 28.46 6.22
C ARG A 34 -2.13 28.30 4.87
N GLY A 35 -3.46 28.33 4.81
CA GLY A 35 -4.25 28.10 3.59
C GLY A 35 -4.10 26.68 3.02
N LEU A 36 -3.80 25.69 3.88
CA LEU A 36 -3.64 24.29 3.51
C LEU A 36 -4.89 23.49 3.88
N ARG A 37 -5.27 22.55 3.02
CA ARG A 37 -6.28 21.52 3.31
C ARG A 37 -5.54 20.22 3.69
N PRO A 38 -5.70 19.71 4.91
CA PRO A 38 -5.01 18.49 5.33
C PRO A 38 -5.66 17.24 4.74
N MET A 39 -4.85 16.26 4.41
CA MET A 39 -5.23 14.87 4.14
C MET A 39 -4.69 14.00 5.27
N ILE A 40 -5.44 12.97 5.66
CA ILE A 40 -4.99 12.01 6.66
C ILE A 40 -5.26 10.57 6.19
N TRP A 41 -4.41 9.65 6.59
CA TRP A 41 -4.68 8.23 6.49
C TRP A 41 -5.89 7.88 7.36
N SER A 42 -6.92 7.31 6.76
CA SER A 42 -8.21 7.05 7.42
C SER A 42 -8.26 5.75 8.21
N ASP A 43 -7.29 4.86 8.00
CA ASP A 43 -7.19 3.52 8.59
C ASP A 43 -7.32 3.52 10.12
N MET A 44 -6.85 4.58 10.78
CA MET A 44 -6.93 4.67 12.24
C MET A 44 -8.37 4.67 12.77
N TYR A 45 -9.34 5.22 12.03
CA TYR A 45 -10.74 5.15 12.43
C TYR A 45 -11.25 3.71 12.44
N PHE A 46 -10.95 2.95 11.39
CA PHE A 46 -11.34 1.55 11.26
C PHE A 46 -10.61 0.67 12.28
N ARG A 47 -9.31 0.87 12.44
CA ARG A 47 -8.50 0.12 13.41
C ARG A 47 -8.94 0.35 14.85
N LEU A 48 -9.30 1.58 15.23
CA LEU A 48 -9.84 1.88 16.55
C LEU A 48 -11.26 1.33 16.74
N GLY A 49 -12.02 1.17 15.66
CA GLY A 49 -13.34 0.55 15.65
C GLY A 49 -13.32 -0.98 15.64
N SER A 50 -12.17 -1.58 15.34
CA SER A 50 -11.98 -3.03 15.31
C SER A 50 -11.65 -3.57 16.69
N LYS A 51 -12.31 -4.66 17.10
CA LYS A 51 -11.98 -5.40 18.34
C LYS A 51 -10.61 -6.08 18.28
N ARG A 52 -10.16 -6.39 17.07
CA ARG A 52 -8.86 -7.05 16.82
C ARG A 52 -7.74 -6.05 16.51
N HIS A 53 -8.06 -4.76 16.44
CA HIS A 53 -7.13 -3.70 16.03
C HIS A 53 -6.56 -3.89 14.62
N GLU A 54 -7.33 -4.47 13.72
CA GLU A 54 -6.98 -4.67 12.31
C GLU A 54 -7.46 -3.50 11.44
N TYR A 55 -6.76 -3.25 10.31
CA TYR A 55 -7.09 -2.15 9.41
C TYR A 55 -8.32 -2.44 8.55
N TYR A 56 -8.46 -3.68 8.07
CA TYR A 56 -9.51 -4.09 7.14
C TYR A 56 -10.50 -5.08 7.78
N ASP A 57 -10.85 -4.80 9.03
CA ASP A 57 -11.83 -5.61 9.77
C ASP A 57 -13.25 -5.23 9.37
N ARG A 58 -13.94 -6.13 8.68
CA ARG A 58 -15.34 -5.95 8.28
C ARG A 58 -16.30 -5.79 9.46
N GLU A 59 -15.91 -6.27 10.65
CA GLU A 59 -16.66 -6.13 11.89
C GLU A 59 -16.37 -4.82 12.62
N SER A 60 -15.49 -3.97 12.08
CA SER A 60 -15.18 -2.68 12.69
C SER A 60 -16.42 -1.80 12.77
N VAL A 61 -16.62 -1.19 13.94
CA VAL A 61 -17.74 -0.28 14.21
C VAL A 61 -17.20 1.07 14.63
N ILE A 62 -17.47 2.08 13.82
CA ILE A 62 -17.15 3.46 14.16
C ILE A 62 -18.41 4.09 14.76
N PRO A 63 -18.38 4.48 16.04
CA PRO A 63 -19.55 5.06 16.71
C PRO A 63 -20.05 6.32 16.03
N GLU A 64 -21.35 6.55 16.08
CA GLU A 64 -22.00 7.66 15.40
C GLU A 64 -21.50 9.04 15.86
N ASP A 65 -21.23 9.20 17.15
CA ASP A 65 -20.65 10.43 17.69
C ASP A 65 -19.24 10.69 17.12
N VAL A 66 -18.46 9.64 16.87
CA VAL A 66 -17.14 9.74 16.22
C VAL A 66 -17.32 10.15 14.75
N ARG A 67 -18.20 9.47 14.00
CA ARG A 67 -18.47 9.83 12.59
C ARG A 67 -18.83 11.31 12.43
N ARG A 68 -19.72 11.81 13.29
CA ARG A 68 -20.13 13.21 13.28
C ARG A 68 -19.03 14.19 13.67
N SER A 69 -18.01 13.72 14.39
CA SER A 69 -16.88 14.55 14.81
C SER A 69 -15.72 14.57 13.80
N ILE A 70 -15.77 13.75 12.74
CA ILE A 70 -14.79 13.82 11.65
C ILE A 70 -15.00 15.13 10.88
N PRO A 71 -13.95 15.95 10.78
CA PRO A 71 -14.11 17.26 10.16
C PRO A 71 -14.26 17.15 8.64
N GLY A 72 -15.24 17.85 8.04
CA GLY A 72 -15.50 17.84 6.60
C GLY A 72 -14.48 18.60 5.74
N ASP A 73 -13.53 19.31 6.36
CA ASP A 73 -12.43 20.02 5.70
C ASP A 73 -11.10 19.26 5.78
N VAL A 74 -11.16 17.98 6.13
CA VAL A 74 -10.04 17.04 6.10
C VAL A 74 -10.36 15.94 5.12
N ASP A 75 -9.46 15.68 4.17
CA ASP A 75 -9.62 14.60 3.23
C ASP A 75 -9.17 13.27 3.85
N LEU A 76 -10.00 12.25 3.70
CA LEU A 76 -9.71 10.90 4.18
C LEU A 76 -9.04 10.09 3.07
N VAL A 77 -7.85 9.60 3.34
CA VAL A 77 -7.11 8.76 2.39
C VAL A 77 -7.32 7.29 2.73
N TYR A 78 -7.98 6.58 1.85
CA TYR A 78 -8.06 5.13 1.87
C TYR A 78 -6.83 4.56 1.18
N TRP A 79 -5.96 3.88 1.92
CA TRP A 79 -4.81 3.18 1.38
C TRP A 79 -5.03 1.68 1.42
N ASP A 80 -4.72 1.02 0.32
CA ASP A 80 -4.71 -0.43 0.25
C ASP A 80 -3.81 -0.88 -0.91
N TYR A 81 -2.92 -1.82 -0.62
CA TYR A 81 -1.98 -2.41 -1.57
C TYR A 81 -1.89 -3.93 -1.41
N TYR A 82 -2.84 -4.53 -0.69
CA TYR A 82 -2.79 -5.94 -0.26
C TYR A 82 -3.85 -6.80 -0.94
N HIS A 83 -4.93 -6.18 -1.37
CA HIS A 83 -6.06 -6.90 -1.94
C HIS A 83 -6.00 -6.90 -3.47
N VAL A 84 -6.54 -7.99 -4.07
CA VAL A 84 -6.45 -8.23 -5.52
C VAL A 84 -7.82 -8.38 -6.18
N THR A 85 -8.90 -8.05 -5.45
CA THR A 85 -10.27 -8.10 -5.95
C THR A 85 -10.94 -6.74 -5.85
N SER A 86 -11.59 -6.31 -6.94
CA SER A 86 -12.25 -5.01 -6.99
C SER A 86 -13.39 -4.89 -5.97
N ASP A 87 -14.12 -5.97 -5.71
CA ASP A 87 -15.23 -5.98 -4.76
C ASP A 87 -14.80 -5.58 -3.34
N PHE A 88 -13.58 -5.95 -2.95
CA PHE A 88 -13.03 -5.56 -1.66
C PHE A 88 -12.80 -4.03 -1.59
N TYR A 89 -12.19 -3.47 -2.62
CA TYR A 89 -11.98 -2.02 -2.72
C TYR A 89 -13.30 -1.25 -2.78
N GLU A 90 -14.29 -1.75 -3.53
CA GLU A 90 -15.61 -1.15 -3.63
C GLU A 90 -16.31 -1.10 -2.26
N GLU A 91 -16.27 -2.19 -1.50
CA GLU A 91 -16.81 -2.24 -0.13
C GLU A 91 -16.15 -1.19 0.77
N TRP A 92 -14.81 -1.09 0.73
CA TRP A 92 -14.09 -0.17 1.58
C TRP A 92 -14.23 1.29 1.14
N ILE A 93 -14.41 1.57 -0.13
CA ILE A 93 -14.81 2.90 -0.62
C ILE A 93 -16.16 3.30 0.00
N ASP A 94 -17.16 2.41 -0.04
CA ASP A 94 -18.47 2.69 0.54
C ASP A 94 -18.40 2.89 2.06
N ARG A 95 -17.60 2.10 2.77
CA ARG A 95 -17.35 2.29 4.21
C ARG A 95 -16.72 3.66 4.55
N HIS A 96 -15.84 4.16 3.70
CA HIS A 96 -15.30 5.52 3.85
C HIS A 96 -16.37 6.59 3.63
N ARG A 97 -17.26 6.39 2.66
CA ARG A 97 -18.40 7.28 2.43
C ARG A 97 -19.34 7.34 3.62
N GLU A 98 -19.48 6.26 4.37
CA GLU A 98 -20.23 6.24 5.63
C GLU A 98 -19.59 7.14 6.71
N LEU A 99 -18.33 7.50 6.59
CA LEU A 99 -17.68 8.48 7.46
C LEU A 99 -18.02 9.94 7.09
N GLY A 100 -18.78 10.14 6.02
CA GLY A 100 -19.26 11.46 5.59
C GLY A 100 -18.36 12.18 4.58
N ALA A 101 -17.36 11.49 4.02
CA ALA A 101 -16.44 12.06 3.03
C ALA A 101 -16.23 11.11 1.84
N GLU A 102 -16.01 11.67 0.66
CA GLU A 102 -15.49 10.94 -0.48
C GLU A 102 -14.01 10.64 -0.23
N PRO A 103 -13.57 9.37 -0.22
CA PRO A 103 -12.16 9.08 0.04
C PRO A 103 -11.27 9.42 -1.16
N ILE A 104 -10.02 9.77 -0.88
CA ILE A 104 -8.94 9.75 -1.86
C ILE A 104 -8.31 8.35 -1.83
N MET A 105 -8.18 7.70 -2.97
CA MET A 105 -7.58 6.38 -3.02
C MET A 105 -6.05 6.46 -3.10
N ALA A 106 -5.35 5.74 -2.23
CA ALA A 106 -3.92 5.53 -2.31
C ALA A 106 -3.60 4.07 -2.65
N GLY A 107 -3.22 3.81 -3.89
CA GLY A 107 -2.61 2.56 -4.31
C GLY A 107 -1.13 2.51 -3.97
N GLY A 108 -0.45 1.41 -4.28
CA GLY A 108 0.97 1.27 -4.01
C GLY A 108 1.69 0.34 -4.97
N VAL A 109 2.93 0.68 -5.27
CA VAL A 109 3.89 -0.24 -5.90
C VAL A 109 4.76 -0.81 -4.79
N TRP A 110 4.79 -2.14 -4.70
CA TRP A 110 5.47 -2.85 -3.62
C TRP A 110 6.99 -2.75 -3.75
N THR A 111 7.60 -1.83 -3.00
CA THR A 111 9.05 -1.61 -2.90
C THR A 111 9.58 -1.94 -1.51
N TRP A 112 8.72 -2.06 -0.52
CA TRP A 112 9.11 -2.34 0.86
C TRP A 112 9.44 -3.82 1.07
N ASN A 113 10.40 -4.09 1.94
CA ASN A 113 10.98 -5.40 2.25
C ASN A 113 11.51 -6.22 1.05
N ARG A 114 11.79 -5.60 -0.08
CA ARG A 114 12.22 -6.23 -1.33
C ARG A 114 13.57 -5.68 -1.79
N LEU A 115 14.24 -6.42 -2.66
CA LEU A 115 15.42 -5.97 -3.39
C LEU A 115 15.00 -5.28 -4.71
N TRP A 116 13.89 -5.77 -5.29
CA TRP A 116 13.25 -5.23 -6.50
C TRP A 116 11.74 -5.09 -6.28
N ALA A 117 11.10 -4.13 -6.94
CA ALA A 117 9.65 -3.96 -6.81
C ALA A 117 8.89 -5.24 -7.21
N THR A 118 7.93 -5.67 -6.41
CA THR A 118 7.09 -6.85 -6.70
C THR A 118 6.04 -6.49 -7.75
N LEU A 119 6.47 -6.37 -9.01
CA LEU A 119 5.66 -5.83 -10.10
C LEU A 119 4.44 -6.71 -10.45
N PRO A 120 4.53 -8.05 -10.53
CA PRO A 120 3.36 -8.87 -10.86
C PRO A 120 2.21 -8.68 -9.87
N PHE A 121 2.54 -8.64 -8.58
CA PHE A 121 1.54 -8.38 -7.54
C PHE A 121 1.04 -6.94 -7.57
N SER A 122 1.93 -5.97 -7.75
CA SER A 122 1.58 -4.55 -7.84
C SER A 122 0.62 -4.28 -9.01
N PHE A 123 0.80 -4.91 -10.16
CA PHE A 123 -0.12 -4.81 -11.29
C PHE A 123 -1.50 -5.36 -10.94
N THR A 124 -1.56 -6.56 -10.35
CA THR A 124 -2.84 -7.18 -9.97
C THR A 124 -3.61 -6.33 -8.95
N ALA A 125 -2.93 -5.85 -7.91
CA ALA A 125 -3.53 -4.99 -6.89
C ALA A 125 -3.97 -3.63 -7.46
N THR A 126 -3.13 -3.02 -8.31
CA THR A 126 -3.45 -1.74 -8.98
C THR A 126 -4.65 -1.89 -9.91
N GLU A 127 -4.73 -2.95 -10.70
CA GLU A 127 -5.88 -3.18 -11.58
C GLU A 127 -7.17 -3.32 -10.78
N ALA A 128 -7.16 -4.12 -9.71
CA ALA A 128 -8.32 -4.29 -8.84
C ALA A 128 -8.76 -2.96 -8.20
N CYS A 129 -7.81 -2.20 -7.68
CA CYS A 129 -8.00 -0.90 -7.08
C CYS A 129 -8.60 0.12 -8.07
N MET A 130 -7.96 0.31 -9.22
CA MET A 130 -8.36 1.32 -10.20
C MET A 130 -9.69 0.97 -10.89
N ARG A 131 -9.97 -0.33 -11.07
CA ARG A 131 -11.29 -0.81 -11.52
C ARG A 131 -12.39 -0.42 -10.52
N ALA A 132 -12.17 -0.64 -9.24
CA ALA A 132 -13.09 -0.22 -8.18
C ALA A 132 -13.29 1.30 -8.16
N CYS A 133 -12.22 2.07 -8.25
CA CYS A 133 -12.30 3.53 -8.34
C CYS A 133 -13.19 3.99 -9.49
N LYS A 134 -13.01 3.42 -10.69
CA LYS A 134 -13.83 3.73 -11.88
C LYS A 134 -15.31 3.39 -11.67
N ARG A 135 -15.61 2.18 -11.18
CA ARG A 135 -16.98 1.71 -10.91
C ARG A 135 -17.68 2.56 -9.86
N LYS A 136 -16.95 2.98 -8.84
CA LYS A 136 -17.47 3.85 -7.77
C LYS A 136 -17.43 5.34 -8.10
N GLY A 137 -16.84 5.72 -9.25
CA GLY A 137 -16.75 7.11 -9.68
C GLY A 137 -15.80 7.97 -8.84
N LEU A 138 -14.82 7.35 -8.15
CA LEU A 138 -13.75 8.09 -7.47
C LEU A 138 -12.92 8.85 -8.50
N ARG A 139 -12.60 10.10 -8.17
CA ARG A 139 -11.86 10.98 -9.08
C ARG A 139 -10.45 11.28 -8.63
N GLU A 140 -10.16 11.05 -7.35
CA GLU A 140 -8.86 11.36 -6.77
C GLU A 140 -8.19 10.07 -6.31
N ALA A 141 -7.04 9.79 -6.92
CA ALA A 141 -6.21 8.65 -6.57
C ALA A 141 -4.74 9.01 -6.78
N PHE A 142 -3.87 8.43 -5.96
CA PHE A 142 -2.43 8.51 -6.15
C PHE A 142 -1.77 7.16 -5.81
N VAL A 143 -0.53 7.00 -6.25
CA VAL A 143 0.26 5.79 -5.98
C VAL A 143 1.40 6.10 -5.04
N THR A 144 1.68 5.17 -4.14
CA THR A 144 2.75 5.28 -3.14
C THR A 144 3.85 4.25 -3.37
N MET A 145 5.01 4.55 -2.85
CA MET A 145 6.14 3.64 -2.69
C MET A 145 6.68 3.82 -1.28
N TRP A 146 7.00 2.72 -0.61
CA TRP A 146 7.48 2.76 0.77
C TRP A 146 8.88 2.14 0.86
N GLY A 147 9.70 2.66 1.76
CA GLY A 147 11.04 2.17 2.00
C GLY A 147 11.16 1.43 3.33
N ASP A 148 10.10 0.76 3.79
CA ASP A 148 10.10 -0.01 5.03
C ASP A 148 11.07 -1.19 4.95
N ASP A 149 11.51 -1.67 6.11
CA ASP A 149 12.34 -2.87 6.28
C ASP A 149 13.72 -2.79 5.57
N GLY A 150 14.38 -1.63 5.69
CA GLY A 150 15.77 -1.44 5.31
C GLY A 150 15.99 -0.58 4.07
N MET A 151 14.97 -0.38 3.24
CA MET A 151 15.04 0.47 2.04
C MET A 151 16.11 0.03 1.02
N GLU A 152 16.33 -1.28 0.89
CA GLU A 152 17.31 -1.83 -0.07
C GLU A 152 16.76 -1.92 -1.50
N CYS A 153 15.45 -1.77 -1.68
CA CYS A 153 14.83 -1.81 -3.00
C CYS A 153 15.36 -0.70 -3.89
N ASP A 154 15.77 -1.04 -5.10
CA ASP A 154 16.01 -0.02 -6.11
C ASP A 154 14.68 0.70 -6.43
N VAL A 155 14.59 1.97 -6.04
CA VAL A 155 13.36 2.77 -6.19
C VAL A 155 12.93 2.90 -7.66
N PHE A 156 13.86 2.87 -8.60
CA PHE A 156 13.54 2.92 -10.02
C PHE A 156 12.87 1.65 -10.52
N SER A 157 13.04 0.52 -9.82
CA SER A 157 12.32 -0.71 -10.14
C SER A 157 10.79 -0.56 -10.09
N ALA A 158 10.29 0.49 -9.44
CA ALA A 158 8.86 0.80 -9.38
C ALA A 158 8.29 1.48 -10.64
N LEU A 159 9.14 1.96 -11.56
CA LEU A 159 8.69 2.71 -12.75
C LEU A 159 7.59 1.99 -13.55
N PRO A 160 7.66 0.66 -13.83
CA PRO A 160 6.58 -0.03 -14.51
C PRO A 160 5.25 0.00 -13.75
N GLY A 161 5.28 -0.11 -12.42
CA GLY A 161 4.08 -0.03 -11.59
C GLY A 161 3.46 1.36 -11.59
N ILE A 162 4.29 2.41 -11.56
CA ILE A 162 3.85 3.80 -11.67
C ILE A 162 3.24 4.06 -13.06
N GLN A 163 3.88 3.58 -14.13
CA GLN A 163 3.36 3.70 -15.49
C GLN A 163 2.00 2.99 -15.60
N PHE A 164 1.88 1.78 -15.09
CA PHE A 164 0.63 1.02 -15.11
C PHE A 164 -0.50 1.74 -14.37
N PHE A 165 -0.21 2.31 -13.21
CA PHE A 165 -1.17 3.15 -12.47
C PHE A 165 -1.60 4.38 -13.31
N ALA A 166 -0.65 5.05 -13.94
CA ALA A 166 -0.93 6.21 -14.78
C ALA A 166 -1.81 5.85 -15.99
N GLU A 167 -1.54 4.72 -16.68
CA GLU A 167 -2.37 4.25 -17.80
C GLU A 167 -3.83 4.03 -17.37
N HIS A 168 -4.05 3.51 -16.16
CA HIS A 168 -5.41 3.43 -15.63
C HIS A 168 -6.07 4.79 -15.44
N GLY A 169 -5.30 5.83 -15.11
CA GLY A 169 -5.80 7.21 -15.01
C GLY A 169 -6.22 7.82 -16.35
N TYR A 170 -5.61 7.40 -17.42
CA TYR A 170 -5.86 7.94 -18.78
C TYR A 170 -6.87 7.13 -19.61
N THR A 171 -7.29 5.95 -19.15
CA THR A 171 -8.30 5.14 -19.85
C THR A 171 -9.60 5.03 -19.06
N ALA A 172 -10.73 5.07 -19.76
CA ALA A 172 -12.02 4.74 -19.18
C ALA A 172 -12.25 3.23 -19.07
N ALA A 173 -11.46 2.40 -19.77
CA ALA A 173 -11.55 0.96 -19.70
C ALA A 173 -11.15 0.44 -18.31
N GLU A 174 -11.70 -0.69 -17.92
CA GLU A 174 -11.37 -1.33 -16.64
C GLU A 174 -9.99 -1.98 -16.63
N THR A 175 -9.42 -2.23 -17.79
CA THR A 175 -8.11 -2.85 -17.99
C THR A 175 -7.22 -1.95 -18.84
N VAL A 176 -5.93 -2.08 -18.67
CA VAL A 176 -4.91 -1.44 -19.50
C VAL A 176 -4.50 -2.39 -20.63
N ASP A 177 -4.36 -1.87 -21.84
CA ASP A 177 -3.84 -2.62 -22.97
C ASP A 177 -2.34 -2.93 -22.73
N PRO A 178 -1.92 -4.20 -22.67
CA PRO A 178 -0.53 -4.56 -22.42
C PRO A 178 0.45 -4.07 -23.49
N GLU A 179 0.03 -4.03 -24.75
CA GLU A 179 0.91 -3.57 -25.83
C GLU A 179 1.11 -2.06 -25.78
N LEU A 180 0.05 -1.32 -25.45
CA LEU A 180 0.15 0.11 -25.22
C LEU A 180 1.05 0.42 -24.01
N LEU A 181 0.90 -0.35 -22.91
CA LEU A 181 1.75 -0.20 -21.73
C LEU A 181 3.24 -0.40 -22.09
N ARG A 182 3.58 -1.46 -22.81
CA ARG A 182 4.96 -1.72 -23.27
C ARG A 182 5.50 -0.58 -24.15
N ALA A 183 4.69 -0.13 -25.11
CA ALA A 183 5.08 0.96 -26.00
C ALA A 183 5.31 2.27 -25.23
N ASN A 184 4.42 2.62 -24.33
CA ASN A 184 4.52 3.83 -23.52
C ASN A 184 5.69 3.76 -22.55
N PHE A 185 5.91 2.60 -21.88
CA PHE A 185 7.06 2.40 -21.01
C PHE A 185 8.39 2.61 -21.73
N ARG A 186 8.54 2.01 -22.93
CA ARG A 186 9.72 2.23 -23.79
C ARG A 186 9.85 3.69 -24.22
N GLY A 187 8.74 4.36 -24.49
CA GLY A 187 8.73 5.78 -24.84
C GLY A 187 9.20 6.69 -23.71
N VAL A 188 8.85 6.37 -22.48
CA VAL A 188 9.19 7.17 -21.28
C VAL A 188 10.60 6.85 -20.77
N CYS A 189 10.95 5.55 -20.70
CA CYS A 189 12.22 5.11 -20.12
C CYS A 189 13.38 5.03 -21.12
N GLY A 190 13.07 5.15 -22.42
CA GLY A 190 14.06 5.16 -23.50
C GLY A 190 14.22 3.82 -24.22
N PRO A 191 14.94 3.83 -25.37
CA PRO A 191 15.18 2.64 -26.15
C PRO A 191 16.00 1.61 -25.35
N GLY A 192 15.53 0.39 -25.33
CA GLY A 192 16.13 -0.70 -24.56
C GLY A 192 15.49 -0.92 -23.18
N ALA A 193 14.56 -0.08 -22.75
CA ALA A 193 13.76 -0.34 -21.57
C ALA A 193 12.61 -1.29 -21.91
N GLU A 194 12.81 -2.58 -21.67
CA GLU A 194 11.79 -3.60 -21.93
C GLU A 194 11.01 -3.90 -20.63
N LEU A 195 9.72 -3.61 -20.64
CA LEU A 195 8.82 -3.78 -19.48
C LEU A 195 8.92 -5.21 -18.91
N ASP A 196 8.93 -6.21 -19.79
CA ASP A 196 8.93 -7.62 -19.39
C ASP A 196 10.22 -8.03 -18.69
N ASP A 197 11.35 -7.40 -18.97
CA ASP A 197 12.62 -7.63 -18.26
C ASP A 197 12.56 -7.06 -16.85
N TRP A 198 11.97 -5.89 -16.69
CA TRP A 198 11.76 -5.28 -15.37
C TRP A 198 10.82 -6.13 -14.51
N VAL A 199 9.75 -6.65 -15.11
CA VAL A 199 8.82 -7.56 -14.42
C VAL A 199 9.52 -8.85 -14.01
N ARG A 200 10.33 -9.41 -14.91
CA ARG A 200 11.11 -10.64 -14.65
C ARG A 200 12.11 -10.47 -13.51
N ALA A 201 12.72 -9.30 -13.39
CA ALA A 201 13.67 -9.00 -12.32
C ALA A 201 13.03 -9.08 -10.91
N SER A 202 11.69 -8.99 -10.78
CA SER A 202 11.00 -9.22 -9.50
C SER A 202 11.25 -10.64 -8.94
N ALA A 203 11.65 -11.58 -9.77
CA ALA A 203 11.97 -12.95 -9.34
C ALA A 203 13.17 -13.01 -8.38
N VAL A 204 14.00 -11.97 -8.33
CA VAL A 204 15.14 -11.91 -7.40
C VAL A 204 14.72 -12.09 -5.93
N ASP A 205 13.50 -11.72 -5.58
CA ASP A 205 12.96 -11.83 -4.24
C ASP A 205 12.25 -13.16 -3.95
N ALA A 206 12.15 -14.05 -4.95
CA ALA A 206 11.39 -15.29 -4.89
C ALA A 206 12.28 -16.51 -5.24
N PRO A 207 13.21 -16.93 -4.35
CA PRO A 207 14.07 -18.05 -4.62
C PRO A 207 13.26 -19.35 -4.77
N PRO A 208 13.65 -20.26 -5.66
CA PRO A 208 12.93 -21.50 -5.87
C PRO A 208 12.92 -22.36 -4.60
N GLY A 209 11.82 -23.08 -4.41
CA GLY A 209 11.60 -23.95 -3.23
C GLY A 209 11.08 -23.22 -1.99
N VAL A 210 11.00 -21.90 -2.01
CA VAL A 210 10.44 -21.12 -0.91
C VAL A 210 9.12 -20.50 -1.34
N ASP A 211 8.05 -20.91 -0.69
CA ASP A 211 6.72 -20.29 -0.87
C ASP A 211 6.64 -19.01 -0.04
N ASP A 212 6.89 -17.88 -0.68
CA ASP A 212 6.79 -16.55 -0.07
C ASP A 212 5.68 -15.75 -0.73
N PRO A 213 4.53 -15.59 -0.08
CA PRO A 213 3.49 -14.73 -0.60
C PRO A 213 4.01 -13.31 -0.86
N ALA A 214 3.62 -12.73 -1.98
CA ALA A 214 4.02 -11.36 -2.35
C ALA A 214 3.74 -10.32 -1.25
N THR A 215 2.75 -10.59 -0.40
CA THR A 215 2.37 -9.76 0.74
C THR A 215 3.05 -10.12 2.05
N SER A 216 3.97 -11.09 2.04
CA SER A 216 4.75 -11.47 3.22
C SER A 216 5.69 -10.34 3.63
N ARG A 217 5.90 -10.21 4.94
CA ARG A 217 6.97 -9.36 5.50
C ARG A 217 8.32 -10.04 5.47
N ALA A 218 8.34 -11.33 5.23
CA ALA A 218 9.57 -12.08 5.02
C ALA A 218 10.09 -11.82 3.60
N ASN A 219 11.40 -11.89 3.45
CA ASN A 219 12.05 -11.93 2.14
C ASN A 219 13.13 -13.01 2.17
N PRO A 220 12.82 -14.19 1.61
CA PRO A 220 13.74 -15.32 1.64
C PRO A 220 15.11 -15.03 0.99
N SER A 221 15.13 -14.22 -0.08
CA SER A 221 16.40 -13.86 -0.73
C SER A 221 17.26 -12.97 0.16
N LYS A 222 16.66 -12.03 0.89
CA LYS A 222 17.38 -11.22 1.89
C LYS A 222 17.91 -12.08 3.03
N TRP A 223 17.14 -13.06 3.48
CA TRP A 223 17.60 -14.00 4.51
C TRP A 223 18.77 -14.85 4.04
N LEU A 224 18.70 -15.38 2.82
CA LEU A 224 19.81 -16.13 2.22
C LEU A 224 21.04 -15.26 2.04
N LEU A 225 20.88 -14.00 1.61
CA LEU A 225 21.97 -13.07 1.38
C LEU A 225 22.69 -12.67 2.68
N TRP A 226 21.95 -12.50 3.77
CA TRP A 226 22.49 -11.95 5.03
C TRP A 226 22.59 -12.94 6.18
N GLN A 227 22.27 -14.22 5.95
CA GLN A 227 22.51 -15.24 6.97
C GLN A 227 24.01 -15.39 7.29
N ASP A 228 24.31 -15.84 8.51
CA ASP A 228 25.67 -16.22 8.86
C ASP A 228 26.08 -17.45 8.02
N PRO A 229 27.17 -17.37 7.20
CA PRO A 229 27.54 -18.43 6.29
C PRO A 229 28.05 -19.71 7.00
N PHE A 230 28.45 -19.62 8.28
CA PHE A 230 28.84 -20.79 9.05
C PHE A 230 27.67 -21.50 9.72
N LEU A 231 26.62 -20.73 10.09
CA LEU A 231 25.43 -21.31 10.67
C LEU A 231 24.46 -21.83 9.61
N ALA A 232 24.44 -21.21 8.43
CA ALA A 232 23.68 -21.62 7.24
C ALA A 232 22.19 -21.98 7.56
N VAL A 233 21.57 -21.23 8.45
CA VAL A 233 20.26 -21.57 9.01
C VAL A 233 19.13 -21.54 7.99
N MET A 234 19.33 -20.85 6.86
CA MET A 234 18.37 -20.73 5.77
C MET A 234 18.62 -21.73 4.63
N ASP A 235 19.79 -22.37 4.57
CA ASP A 235 20.13 -23.30 3.51
C ASP A 235 19.13 -24.47 3.37
N PRO A 236 18.59 -25.05 4.45
CA PRO A 236 17.59 -26.12 4.33
C PRO A 236 16.32 -25.72 3.57
N LEU A 237 15.99 -24.43 3.52
CA LEU A 237 14.80 -23.93 2.79
C LEU A 237 14.94 -24.08 1.27
N VAL A 238 16.18 -24.11 0.79
CA VAL A 238 16.52 -24.11 -0.63
C VAL A 238 17.38 -25.31 -1.03
N GLU A 239 17.49 -26.31 -0.18
CA GLU A 239 18.28 -27.51 -0.45
C GLU A 239 17.79 -28.20 -1.74
N GLY A 240 18.74 -28.50 -2.63
CA GLY A 240 18.46 -29.15 -3.91
C GLY A 240 17.81 -28.23 -4.98
N GLN A 241 17.64 -26.96 -4.68
CA GLN A 241 17.08 -26.01 -5.62
C GLN A 241 18.16 -25.40 -6.54
N PRO A 242 17.83 -25.06 -7.79
CA PRO A 242 18.79 -24.50 -8.75
C PRO A 242 19.03 -23.01 -8.52
N LEU A 243 19.52 -22.64 -7.34
CA LEU A 243 19.73 -21.24 -6.96
C LEU A 243 20.67 -20.50 -7.91
N ARG A 244 21.70 -21.17 -8.39
CA ARG A 244 22.66 -20.56 -9.31
C ARG A 244 21.98 -20.11 -10.60
N GLU A 245 21.19 -21.00 -11.19
CA GLU A 245 20.45 -20.71 -12.43
C GLU A 245 19.38 -19.63 -12.24
N HIS A 246 18.84 -19.51 -10.99
CA HIS A 246 17.84 -18.52 -10.66
C HIS A 246 18.42 -17.10 -10.56
N TYR A 247 19.64 -16.96 -10.01
CA TYR A 247 20.26 -15.66 -9.78
C TYR A 247 21.27 -15.22 -10.87
N GLU A 248 21.67 -16.09 -11.79
CA GLU A 248 22.47 -15.77 -12.98
C GLU A 248 21.59 -15.39 -14.18
#